data_76ec041cb722c7f820d97b23414da61d
#
_entry.id   76ec041cb722c7f820d97b23414da61d
#
_cell.length_a   1.000
_cell.length_b   1.000
_cell.length_c   1.000
_cell.angle_alpha   90.00
_cell.angle_beta   90.00
_cell.angle_gamma   90.00
#
_symmetry.space_group_name_H-M   'P 1'
#
loop_
_entity.id
_entity.type
_entity.pdbx_description
1 polymer ?
#
loop_
_entity_poly.entity_id
_entity_poly.type
_entity_poly.pdbx_seq_one_letter_code
_entity_poly.pdbx_strand_id
1 'polypeptide(L)'
;INGEVWLDELRLSGVNKERGISMRMQSRLNISDIANTSFAYRRQDADFHVLQSRLGSNRSTESLNLNSGINLDKFLPSKWGIKLPVTTSLANSISRPKYFPGQDIIVNENNAPDSILSLSTNMNLSIAFSKPSKSDNNLLKYTLDKINTRFSINRQMMSNEIQKEVLAESYQGQMSYALPFGRDNYIKPFKRLAFIPYLGVKIKDTQVYYLPSAFNASVNFNERLGQRTPRRGDKSPDDYNFGLSQSYILDYKLTDKINTKYTRSVNSNMNEYRGYIANNLFKGDIGFVSDRNENFSSSFSPKLTEWLNPNFNFSSNYRWSKSQDKNIEGSNIGNQVRFTTGTSFNLSRMIESYYTPKQVPPRRAPSERTRSRSRSRKTPMNEPSTTNANSKENTNDEAKENFILRSVHSISKRINPINFSYTENLNKTGVGVLGDVPFSYRIGLKKYHGLDHSEQVGTNTGNFDHKKDFSIRSGISLSRSIS
;
A
#
# COMPACT_ATOMS: atom_id res chain seq x y z
N ILE A 1 58.69 55.98 21.23
CA ILE A 1 59.06 55.58 19.86
C ILE A 1 57.76 55.28 19.13
N ASN A 2 57.33 56.17 18.27
CA ASN A 2 56.18 55.93 17.37
C ASN A 2 56.79 55.43 16.05
N GLY A 3 56.51 54.19 15.70
CA GLY A 3 56.90 53.57 14.41
C GLY A 3 55.68 52.92 13.78
N GLU A 4 55.38 53.17 12.52
CA GLU A 4 54.38 52.44 11.70
C GLU A 4 55.11 51.29 11.02
N VAL A 5 54.57 50.10 11.14
CA VAL A 5 54.98 48.89 10.43
C VAL A 5 54.04 48.62 9.30
N TRP A 6 54.48 48.72 8.08
CA TRP A 6 53.70 48.36 6.90
C TRP A 6 53.96 46.91 6.51
N LEU A 7 52.96 46.04 6.55
CA LEU A 7 53.05 44.65 6.08
C LEU A 7 52.45 44.59 4.67
N ASP A 8 53.31 44.45 3.64
CA ASP A 8 52.87 44.45 2.24
C ASP A 8 52.34 43.09 1.76
N GLU A 9 52.95 42.00 2.17
CA GLU A 9 52.50 40.66 1.83
C GLU A 9 52.74 39.64 2.95
N LEU A 10 51.72 38.90 3.32
CA LEU A 10 51.85 37.76 4.22
C LEU A 10 52.00 36.49 3.36
N ARG A 11 53.23 36.00 3.22
CA ARG A 11 53.54 34.77 2.49
C ARG A 11 53.81 33.62 3.45
N LEU A 12 53.08 32.53 3.31
CA LEU A 12 53.40 31.27 3.96
C LEU A 12 54.57 30.60 3.20
N SER A 13 55.74 30.52 3.80
CA SER A 13 56.90 29.77 3.29
C SER A 13 56.99 28.42 4.02
N GLY A 14 57.43 27.38 3.31
CA GLY A 14 57.64 26.06 3.90
C GLY A 14 56.37 25.22 4.06
N VAL A 15 55.34 25.49 3.26
CA VAL A 15 54.14 24.67 3.24
C VAL A 15 54.54 23.23 2.89
N ASN A 16 54.29 22.29 3.82
CA ASN A 16 54.52 20.88 3.57
C ASN A 16 53.54 20.38 2.50
N LYS A 17 54.06 20.05 1.31
CA LYS A 17 53.28 19.53 0.17
C LYS A 17 53.37 18.02 0.14
N GLU A 18 52.74 17.35 1.10
CA GLU A 18 52.60 15.90 1.05
C GLU A 18 51.67 15.49 -0.09
N ARG A 19 52.03 14.41 -0.79
CA ARG A 19 51.23 13.88 -1.89
C ARG A 19 50.09 13.04 -1.30
N GLY A 20 48.86 13.45 -1.53
CA GLY A 20 47.69 12.63 -1.23
C GLY A 20 47.36 11.66 -2.35
N ILE A 21 47.11 10.42 -2.02
CA ILE A 21 46.73 9.36 -2.95
C ILE A 21 45.24 9.07 -2.80
N SER A 22 44.56 8.88 -3.93
CA SER A 22 43.19 8.32 -3.94
C SER A 22 43.18 7.10 -4.85
N MET A 23 42.66 5.99 -4.34
CA MET A 23 42.58 4.73 -5.06
C MET A 23 41.13 4.22 -5.02
N ARG A 24 40.68 3.71 -6.15
CA ARG A 24 39.39 3.04 -6.28
C ARG A 24 39.54 1.75 -7.08
N MET A 25 39.05 0.66 -6.53
CA MET A 25 38.99 -0.64 -7.19
C MET A 25 37.54 -1.15 -7.18
N GLN A 26 37.07 -1.59 -8.31
CA GLN A 26 35.74 -2.18 -8.42
C GLN A 26 35.82 -3.46 -9.24
N SER A 27 35.14 -4.50 -8.79
CA SER A 27 35.00 -5.78 -9.49
C SER A 27 33.55 -6.25 -9.41
N ARG A 28 33.10 -6.87 -10.49
CA ARG A 28 31.82 -7.56 -10.53
C ARG A 28 32.01 -8.93 -11.14
N LEU A 29 31.58 -9.95 -10.40
CA LEU A 29 31.62 -11.33 -10.82
C LEU A 29 30.18 -11.83 -10.98
N ASN A 30 29.85 -12.28 -12.17
CA ASN A 30 28.56 -12.90 -12.46
C ASN A 30 28.83 -14.36 -12.85
N ILE A 31 28.29 -15.29 -12.06
CA ILE A 31 28.40 -16.73 -12.29
C ILE A 31 27.03 -17.20 -12.79
N SER A 32 26.79 -17.02 -14.09
CA SER A 32 25.51 -17.36 -14.73
C SER A 32 24.31 -16.89 -13.89
N ASP A 33 23.36 -17.77 -13.63
CA ASP A 33 22.18 -17.58 -12.79
C ASP A 33 22.36 -18.05 -11.32
N ILE A 34 23.57 -18.51 -10.95
CA ILE A 34 23.90 -19.03 -9.63
C ILE A 34 24.24 -17.91 -8.67
N ALA A 35 25.16 -17.03 -9.06
CA ALA A 35 25.65 -15.97 -8.16
C ALA A 35 26.04 -14.70 -8.89
N ASN A 36 25.82 -13.59 -8.21
CA ASN A 36 26.39 -12.31 -8.63
C ASN A 36 27.04 -11.65 -7.40
N THR A 37 28.29 -11.24 -7.55
CA THR A 37 29.06 -10.62 -6.47
C THR A 37 29.69 -9.33 -6.98
N SER A 38 29.56 -8.27 -6.21
CA SER A 38 30.23 -6.99 -6.46
C SER A 38 31.11 -6.63 -5.28
N PHE A 39 32.31 -6.19 -5.62
CA PHE A 39 33.32 -5.72 -4.68
C PHE A 39 33.70 -4.31 -5.05
N ALA A 40 33.78 -3.42 -4.06
CA ALA A 40 34.30 -2.07 -4.24
C ALA A 40 35.19 -1.69 -3.05
N TYR A 41 36.39 -1.29 -3.34
CA TYR A 41 37.34 -0.73 -2.38
C TYR A 41 37.67 0.69 -2.78
N ARG A 42 37.69 1.60 -1.82
CA ARG A 42 38.10 2.98 -1.99
C ARG A 42 39.00 3.40 -0.82
N ARG A 43 40.11 4.01 -1.14
CA ARG A 43 41.01 4.71 -0.19
C ARG A 43 41.22 6.11 -0.66
N GLN A 44 41.24 7.06 0.25
CA GLN A 44 41.54 8.44 0.02
C GLN A 44 42.36 8.96 1.20
N ASP A 45 43.56 9.46 0.92
CA ASP A 45 44.44 10.04 1.95
C ASP A 45 43.96 11.44 2.35
N ALA A 46 44.37 11.87 3.53
CA ALA A 46 43.99 13.17 4.11
C ALA A 46 44.37 14.38 3.26
N ASP A 47 45.53 14.29 2.54
CA ASP A 47 46.07 15.34 1.71
C ASP A 47 45.60 15.31 0.26
N PHE A 48 44.79 14.30 -0.09
CA PHE A 48 44.24 14.24 -1.43
C PHE A 48 43.19 15.34 -1.64
N HIS A 49 43.38 16.12 -2.71
CA HIS A 49 42.43 17.15 -3.12
C HIS A 49 42.23 17.12 -4.64
N VAL A 50 41.03 17.49 -5.07
CA VAL A 50 40.69 17.67 -6.48
C VAL A 50 41.10 19.08 -6.95
N LEU A 51 41.19 19.29 -8.25
CA LEU A 51 41.61 20.57 -8.85
C LEU A 51 40.83 21.80 -8.35
N GLN A 52 39.60 21.61 -7.94
CA GLN A 52 38.72 22.67 -7.43
C GLN A 52 38.89 22.96 -5.94
N SER A 53 39.55 22.07 -5.19
CA SER A 53 39.77 22.21 -3.74
C SER A 53 41.24 22.58 -3.48
N ARG A 54 41.47 23.63 -2.68
CA ARG A 54 42.82 24.07 -2.30
C ARG A 54 43.46 23.21 -1.20
N LEU A 55 42.64 22.51 -0.43
CA LEU A 55 43.08 21.74 0.73
C LEU A 55 42.49 20.32 0.66
N GLY A 56 43.19 19.37 1.24
CA GLY A 56 42.70 18.02 1.47
C GLY A 56 41.60 17.97 2.54
N SER A 57 41.04 16.80 2.74
CA SER A 57 39.95 16.58 3.71
C SER A 57 40.43 16.56 5.18
N ASN A 58 41.70 16.57 5.44
CA ASN A 58 42.35 16.34 6.74
C ASN A 58 41.97 15.00 7.42
N ARG A 59 41.37 14.09 6.65
CA ARG A 59 41.01 12.73 7.09
C ARG A 59 41.34 11.72 6.00
N SER A 60 42.00 10.65 6.37
CA SER A 60 42.14 9.48 5.52
C SER A 60 40.92 8.60 5.67
N THR A 61 40.34 8.18 4.55
CA THR A 61 39.16 7.31 4.55
C THR A 61 39.41 6.04 3.75
N GLU A 62 39.03 4.91 4.31
CA GLU A 62 39.00 3.61 3.63
C GLU A 62 37.60 3.06 3.67
N SER A 63 37.14 2.52 2.57
CA SER A 63 35.86 1.84 2.51
C SER A 63 35.93 0.58 1.66
N LEU A 64 35.34 -0.49 2.20
CA LEU A 64 35.19 -1.78 1.55
C LEU A 64 33.70 -2.12 1.48
N ASN A 65 33.21 -2.40 0.29
CA ASN A 65 31.83 -2.84 0.09
C ASN A 65 31.86 -4.15 -0.69
N LEU A 66 31.23 -5.18 -0.11
CA LEU A 66 31.01 -6.48 -0.72
C LEU A 66 29.53 -6.77 -0.71
N ASN A 67 28.95 -7.01 -1.90
CA ASN A 67 27.58 -7.45 -2.02
C ASN A 67 27.55 -8.74 -2.83
N SER A 68 26.85 -9.76 -2.32
CA SER A 68 26.73 -11.03 -2.99
C SER A 68 25.28 -11.53 -2.95
N GLY A 69 24.78 -11.96 -4.10
CA GLY A 69 23.51 -12.66 -4.25
C GLY A 69 23.77 -14.06 -4.78
N ILE A 70 23.27 -15.08 -4.09
CA ILE A 70 23.45 -16.50 -4.44
C ILE A 70 22.08 -17.15 -4.51
N ASN A 71 21.78 -17.82 -5.61
CA ASN A 71 20.57 -18.61 -5.79
C ASN A 71 20.83 -20.07 -5.42
N LEU A 72 20.62 -20.41 -4.14
CA LEU A 72 20.84 -21.77 -3.65
C LEU A 72 19.90 -22.81 -4.28
N ASP A 73 18.78 -22.35 -4.83
CA ASP A 73 17.85 -23.23 -5.57
C ASP A 73 18.48 -23.89 -6.81
N LYS A 74 19.56 -23.34 -7.33
CA LYS A 74 20.28 -23.93 -8.48
C LYS A 74 21.02 -25.23 -8.15
N PHE A 75 21.28 -25.47 -6.88
CA PHE A 75 21.85 -26.71 -6.36
C PHE A 75 20.79 -27.75 -6.00
N LEU A 76 19.50 -27.40 -6.07
CA LEU A 76 18.38 -28.29 -5.79
C LEU A 76 17.78 -28.85 -7.10
N PRO A 77 17.14 -30.01 -7.06
CA PRO A 77 16.45 -30.56 -8.23
C PRO A 77 15.40 -29.55 -8.77
N SER A 78 15.50 -29.17 -10.02
CA SER A 78 14.60 -28.20 -10.67
C SER A 78 13.12 -28.60 -10.61
N LYS A 79 12.84 -29.90 -10.52
CA LYS A 79 11.49 -30.46 -10.35
C LYS A 79 10.79 -30.00 -9.05
N TRP A 80 11.55 -29.62 -8.02
CA TRP A 80 10.98 -29.12 -6.78
C TRP A 80 10.38 -27.72 -6.94
N GLY A 81 10.87 -26.95 -7.93
CA GLY A 81 10.37 -25.61 -8.24
C GLY A 81 10.51 -24.61 -7.10
N ILE A 82 11.47 -24.84 -6.21
CA ILE A 82 11.80 -23.98 -5.07
C ILE A 82 12.66 -22.82 -5.56
N LYS A 83 12.50 -21.66 -4.95
CA LYS A 83 13.38 -20.49 -5.05
C LYS A 83 13.96 -20.20 -3.67
N LEU A 84 15.30 -20.12 -3.61
CA LEU A 84 16.04 -19.94 -2.36
C LEU A 84 17.18 -18.91 -2.56
N PRO A 85 16.85 -17.63 -2.82
CA PRO A 85 17.87 -16.60 -2.92
C PRO A 85 18.42 -16.24 -1.55
N VAL A 86 19.75 -16.14 -1.48
CA VAL A 86 20.52 -15.62 -0.34
C VAL A 86 21.22 -14.36 -0.77
N THR A 87 21.07 -13.27 -0.02
CA THR A 87 21.80 -12.03 -0.26
C THR A 87 22.59 -11.65 0.97
N THR A 88 23.84 -11.26 0.75
CA THR A 88 24.68 -10.73 1.82
C THR A 88 25.34 -9.44 1.40
N SER A 89 25.51 -8.52 2.33
CA SER A 89 26.27 -7.30 2.14
C SER A 89 27.16 -7.05 3.34
N LEU A 90 28.38 -6.63 3.07
CA LEU A 90 29.34 -6.17 4.05
C LEU A 90 29.83 -4.77 3.58
N ALA A 91 29.63 -3.78 4.43
CA ALA A 91 30.19 -2.45 4.23
C ALA A 91 31.05 -2.11 5.46
N ASN A 92 32.33 -1.86 5.22
CA ASN A 92 33.27 -1.43 6.25
C ASN A 92 33.80 -0.06 5.85
N SER A 93 33.87 0.88 6.78
CA SER A 93 34.44 2.19 6.58
C SER A 93 35.27 2.60 7.79
N ILE A 94 36.48 3.03 7.52
CA ILE A 94 37.45 3.53 8.50
C ILE A 94 37.76 4.97 8.13
N SER A 95 37.63 5.88 9.08
CA SER A 95 38.04 7.26 8.92
C SER A 95 39.04 7.65 10.02
N ARG A 96 40.20 8.13 9.63
CA ARG A 96 41.33 8.49 10.49
C ARG A 96 41.66 9.99 10.30
N PRO A 97 41.67 10.82 11.36
CA PRO A 97 42.10 12.20 11.25
C PRO A 97 43.58 12.28 10.96
N LYS A 98 44.06 13.31 10.24
CA LYS A 98 45.48 13.58 9.98
C LYS A 98 46.21 13.99 11.24
N TYR A 99 45.56 14.74 12.11
CA TYR A 99 46.12 15.26 13.36
C TYR A 99 45.37 14.72 14.56
N PHE A 100 46.05 14.62 15.70
CA PHE A 100 45.38 14.34 16.95
C PHE A 100 44.36 15.46 17.27
N PRO A 101 43.15 15.14 17.78
CA PRO A 101 42.15 16.13 18.10
C PRO A 101 42.68 17.24 19.01
N GLY A 102 42.58 18.51 18.55
CA GLY A 102 43.06 19.68 19.29
C GLY A 102 44.57 19.89 19.32
N GLN A 103 45.34 19.18 18.49
CA GLN A 103 46.81 19.28 18.42
C GLN A 103 47.27 19.29 16.96
N ASP A 104 48.50 19.81 16.73
CA ASP A 104 49.12 19.78 15.40
C ASP A 104 50.02 18.55 15.19
N ILE A 105 49.93 17.55 16.06
CA ILE A 105 50.71 16.31 15.99
C ILE A 105 50.07 15.39 14.95
N ILE A 106 50.87 14.98 13.94
CA ILE A 106 50.42 14.07 12.89
C ILE A 106 50.22 12.68 13.46
N VAL A 107 49.08 12.07 13.12
CA VAL A 107 48.73 10.69 13.46
C VAL A 107 49.49 9.75 12.55
N ASN A 108 50.36 8.90 13.12
CA ASN A 108 51.01 7.82 12.37
C ASN A 108 49.99 6.74 12.02
N GLU A 109 49.90 6.37 10.75
CA GLU A 109 48.94 5.34 10.26
C GLU A 109 49.08 4.01 10.98
N ASN A 110 50.27 3.61 11.37
CA ASN A 110 50.52 2.29 11.99
C ASN A 110 50.27 2.28 13.52
N ASN A 111 50.19 3.41 14.19
CA ASN A 111 50.05 3.52 15.64
C ASN A 111 48.89 4.44 16.05
N ALA A 112 47.89 4.63 15.19
CA ALA A 112 46.72 5.43 15.51
C ALA A 112 45.92 4.75 16.65
N PRO A 113 45.70 5.42 17.78
CA PRO A 113 44.83 4.87 18.83
C PRO A 113 43.40 4.73 18.36
N ASP A 114 42.71 3.66 18.76
CA ASP A 114 41.32 3.43 18.42
C ASP A 114 40.39 4.59 18.85
N SER A 115 40.85 5.40 19.83
CA SER A 115 40.06 6.52 20.35
C SER A 115 39.85 7.66 19.38
N ILE A 116 40.67 7.77 18.35
CA ILE A 116 40.57 8.84 17.33
C ILE A 116 40.07 8.33 15.98
N LEU A 117 39.89 7.00 15.84
CA LEU A 117 39.36 6.37 14.65
C LEU A 117 37.82 6.41 14.66
N SER A 118 37.25 6.66 13.49
CA SER A 118 35.83 6.41 13.26
C SER A 118 35.68 5.15 12.43
N LEU A 119 35.12 4.11 13.01
CA LEU A 119 34.88 2.80 12.40
C LEU A 119 33.38 2.62 12.21
N SER A 120 32.97 2.10 11.07
CA SER A 120 31.60 1.70 10.81
C SER A 120 31.59 0.41 10.01
N THR A 121 30.96 -0.61 10.55
CA THR A 121 30.80 -1.91 9.89
C THR A 121 29.31 -2.22 9.85
N ASN A 122 28.78 -2.46 8.66
CA ASN A 122 27.42 -2.89 8.43
C ASN A 122 27.45 -4.26 7.74
N MET A 123 26.76 -5.24 8.34
CA MET A 123 26.57 -6.58 7.81
C MET A 123 25.11 -6.86 7.65
N ASN A 124 24.71 -7.35 6.49
CA ASN A 124 23.36 -7.82 6.24
C ASN A 124 23.41 -9.23 5.63
N LEU A 125 22.56 -10.11 6.10
CA LEU A 125 22.30 -11.43 5.52
C LEU A 125 20.80 -11.57 5.37
N SER A 126 20.31 -11.93 4.19
CA SER A 126 18.89 -12.24 3.97
C SER A 126 18.76 -13.54 3.19
N ILE A 127 17.86 -14.39 3.66
CA ILE A 127 17.48 -15.65 3.02
C ILE A 127 15.98 -15.59 2.77
N ALA A 128 15.56 -15.91 1.56
CA ALA A 128 14.15 -16.02 1.24
C ALA A 128 13.84 -17.41 0.68
N PHE A 129 12.62 -17.85 0.93
CA PHE A 129 12.07 -19.09 0.38
C PHE A 129 10.73 -18.81 -0.28
N SER A 130 10.54 -19.35 -1.48
CA SER A 130 9.24 -19.38 -2.16
C SER A 130 9.17 -20.59 -3.09
N LYS A 131 7.96 -21.06 -3.36
CA LYS A 131 7.73 -22.15 -4.31
C LYS A 131 6.68 -21.73 -5.33
N PRO A 132 7.09 -21.05 -6.43
CA PRO A 132 6.17 -20.55 -7.46
C PRO A 132 5.58 -21.67 -8.35
N SER A 133 6.21 -22.82 -8.43
CA SER A 133 5.70 -23.98 -9.20
C SER A 133 4.51 -24.62 -8.50
N LYS A 134 3.52 -25.03 -9.28
CA LYS A 134 2.37 -25.78 -8.76
C LYS A 134 2.74 -27.24 -8.58
N SER A 135 2.40 -27.80 -7.43
CA SER A 135 2.55 -29.20 -7.13
C SER A 135 1.32 -30.00 -7.52
N ASP A 136 1.50 -31.24 -7.96
CA ASP A 136 0.41 -32.18 -8.23
C ASP A 136 -0.19 -32.74 -6.93
N ASN A 137 0.63 -32.85 -5.89
CA ASN A 137 0.19 -33.29 -4.58
C ASN A 137 -0.62 -32.18 -3.90
N ASN A 138 -1.87 -32.50 -3.51
CA ASN A 138 -2.78 -31.55 -2.89
C ASN A 138 -2.24 -30.97 -1.57
N LEU A 139 -1.50 -31.73 -0.78
CA LEU A 139 -0.88 -31.28 0.46
C LEU A 139 0.14 -30.16 0.17
N LEU A 140 1.04 -30.37 -0.77
CA LEU A 140 2.04 -29.38 -1.17
C LEU A 140 1.39 -28.16 -1.82
N LYS A 141 0.37 -28.38 -2.66
CA LYS A 141 -0.36 -27.35 -3.38
C LYS A 141 -1.06 -26.34 -2.45
N TYR A 142 -1.61 -26.80 -1.31
CA TYR A 142 -2.31 -25.95 -0.36
C TYR A 142 -1.44 -25.53 0.84
N THR A 143 -0.18 -26.02 0.94
CA THR A 143 0.77 -25.64 2.00
C THR A 143 1.99 -24.90 1.41
N LEU A 144 3.01 -25.65 0.99
CA LEU A 144 4.30 -25.10 0.56
C LEU A 144 4.22 -24.18 -0.66
N ASP A 145 3.33 -24.47 -1.64
CA ASP A 145 3.15 -23.63 -2.82
C ASP A 145 2.53 -22.26 -2.50
N LYS A 146 2.04 -22.06 -1.28
CA LYS A 146 1.35 -20.85 -0.83
C LYS A 146 2.14 -20.08 0.23
N ILE A 147 3.26 -20.64 0.68
CA ILE A 147 4.11 -20.03 1.70
C ILE A 147 5.26 -19.28 1.03
N ASN A 148 5.46 -18.05 1.46
CA ASN A 148 6.68 -17.28 1.20
C ASN A 148 7.28 -16.89 2.54
N THR A 149 8.58 -17.11 2.71
CA THR A 149 9.29 -16.70 3.92
C THR A 149 10.51 -15.86 3.57
N ARG A 150 10.84 -14.95 4.45
CA ARG A 150 12.09 -14.19 4.42
C ARG A 150 12.61 -14.08 5.84
N PHE A 151 13.89 -14.31 5.99
CA PHE A 151 14.62 -14.08 7.23
C PHE A 151 15.81 -13.17 6.92
N SER A 152 16.05 -12.15 7.75
CA SER A 152 17.19 -11.26 7.61
C SER A 152 17.82 -10.94 8.96
N ILE A 153 19.13 -10.86 8.94
CA ILE A 153 19.99 -10.43 10.04
C ILE A 153 20.68 -9.16 9.59
N ASN A 154 20.61 -8.11 10.39
CA ASN A 154 21.37 -6.90 10.20
C ASN A 154 22.19 -6.63 11.45
N ARG A 155 23.48 -6.40 11.29
CA ARG A 155 24.41 -6.02 12.36
C ARG A 155 25.18 -4.79 11.97
N GLN A 156 25.08 -3.77 12.80
CA GLN A 156 25.82 -2.52 12.66
C GLN A 156 26.71 -2.34 13.88
N MET A 157 27.97 -2.09 13.62
CA MET A 157 28.97 -1.77 14.65
C MET A 157 29.60 -0.42 14.30
N MET A 158 29.67 0.46 15.26
CA MET A 158 30.28 1.77 15.11
C MET A 158 31.17 2.09 16.30
N SER A 159 32.27 2.80 16.05
CA SER A 159 33.15 3.33 17.07
C SER A 159 33.63 4.73 16.61
N ASN A 160 33.78 5.65 17.53
CA ASN A 160 34.28 7.01 17.28
C ASN A 160 34.97 7.59 18.53
N GLU A 161 35.27 8.86 18.49
CA GLU A 161 35.97 9.59 19.58
C GLU A 161 35.16 9.58 20.89
N ILE A 162 33.82 9.55 20.82
CA ILE A 162 32.91 9.63 21.97
C ILE A 162 32.46 8.23 22.42
N GLN A 163 32.15 7.39 21.46
CA GLN A 163 31.63 6.02 21.69
C GLN A 163 32.73 5.00 21.42
N LYS A 164 33.04 4.20 22.45
CA LYS A 164 33.95 3.06 22.31
C LYS A 164 33.35 2.00 21.37
N GLU A 165 32.05 1.75 21.57
CA GLU A 165 31.29 0.77 20.77
C GLU A 165 29.82 1.14 20.76
N VAL A 166 29.23 1.13 19.58
CA VAL A 166 27.78 1.12 19.36
C VAL A 166 27.48 -0.11 18.56
N LEU A 167 26.73 -1.04 19.13
CA LEU A 167 26.26 -2.25 18.48
C LEU A 167 24.75 -2.15 18.28
N ALA A 168 24.28 -2.32 17.06
CA ALA A 168 22.88 -2.48 16.74
C ALA A 168 22.69 -3.79 15.96
N GLU A 169 21.93 -4.70 16.50
CA GLU A 169 21.57 -5.96 15.87
C GLU A 169 20.07 -6.02 15.65
N SER A 170 19.64 -6.52 14.50
CA SER A 170 18.24 -6.83 14.25
C SER A 170 18.06 -8.14 13.52
N TYR A 171 17.12 -8.92 13.99
CA TYR A 171 16.67 -10.18 13.43
C TYR A 171 15.23 -9.98 12.99
N GLN A 172 14.96 -10.17 11.70
CA GLN A 172 13.64 -10.00 11.13
C GLN A 172 13.23 -11.27 10.40
N GLY A 173 12.04 -11.74 10.68
CA GLY A 173 11.44 -12.84 9.95
C GLY A 173 10.05 -12.48 9.48
N GLN A 174 9.75 -12.87 8.26
CA GLN A 174 8.45 -12.74 7.66
C GLN A 174 8.04 -14.08 7.08
N MET A 175 6.83 -14.50 7.40
CA MET A 175 6.17 -15.63 6.76
C MET A 175 4.81 -15.16 6.27
N SER A 176 4.51 -15.43 5.02
CA SER A 176 3.21 -15.14 4.42
C SER A 176 2.63 -16.38 3.76
N TYR A 177 1.35 -16.57 3.95
CA TYR A 177 0.53 -17.62 3.35
C TYR A 177 -0.60 -16.96 2.56
N ALA A 178 -0.76 -17.31 1.28
CA ALA A 178 -1.76 -16.74 0.40
C ALA A 178 -2.54 -17.84 -0.31
N LEU A 179 -3.79 -18.03 0.06
CA LEU A 179 -4.68 -19.02 -0.53
C LEU A 179 -5.81 -18.34 -1.32
N PRO A 180 -5.70 -18.24 -2.64
CA PRO A 180 -6.83 -17.89 -3.49
C PRO A 180 -7.74 -19.09 -3.69
N PHE A 181 -9.05 -18.88 -3.56
CA PHE A 181 -10.06 -19.87 -3.89
C PHE A 181 -10.52 -19.68 -5.33
N GLY A 182 -10.87 -20.78 -6.01
CA GLY A 182 -11.41 -20.73 -7.37
C GLY A 182 -12.74 -19.97 -7.42
N ARG A 183 -13.10 -19.49 -8.60
CA ARG A 183 -14.39 -18.80 -8.83
C ARG A 183 -15.53 -19.74 -9.23
N ASP A 184 -15.28 -21.05 -9.26
CA ASP A 184 -16.27 -22.06 -9.64
C ASP A 184 -17.16 -22.54 -8.48
N ASN A 185 -16.92 -21.97 -7.29
CA ASN A 185 -17.59 -22.30 -6.04
C ASN A 185 -18.83 -21.45 -5.79
N TYR A 186 -19.77 -21.45 -6.74
CA TYR A 186 -21.01 -20.69 -6.63
C TYR A 186 -22.25 -21.53 -6.87
N ILE A 187 -23.39 -21.05 -6.35
CA ILE A 187 -24.72 -21.53 -6.64
C ILE A 187 -25.55 -20.40 -7.25
N LYS A 188 -26.61 -20.74 -7.99
CA LYS A 188 -27.58 -19.78 -8.54
C LYS A 188 -28.96 -19.99 -7.86
N PRO A 189 -29.12 -19.51 -6.62
CA PRO A 189 -30.34 -19.81 -5.84
C PRO A 189 -31.61 -19.16 -6.44
N PHE A 190 -31.41 -18.03 -7.15
CA PHE A 190 -32.51 -17.24 -7.67
C PHE A 190 -33.01 -17.69 -9.05
N LYS A 191 -32.47 -18.77 -9.60
CA LYS A 191 -32.89 -19.30 -10.91
C LYS A 191 -34.39 -19.60 -10.96
N ARG A 192 -34.95 -20.04 -9.84
CA ARG A 192 -36.41 -20.35 -9.70
C ARG A 192 -37.30 -19.10 -9.60
N LEU A 193 -36.73 -17.91 -9.34
CA LEU A 193 -37.48 -16.65 -9.25
C LEU A 193 -37.63 -15.93 -10.60
N ALA A 194 -37.24 -16.59 -11.70
CA ALA A 194 -37.35 -16.04 -13.06
C ALA A 194 -38.79 -15.66 -13.46
N PHE A 195 -39.82 -16.22 -12.76
CA PHE A 195 -41.24 -15.93 -13.01
C PHE A 195 -41.67 -14.52 -12.54
N ILE A 196 -40.88 -13.86 -11.70
CA ILE A 196 -41.20 -12.50 -11.22
C ILE A 196 -40.86 -11.50 -12.34
N PRO A 197 -41.87 -10.78 -12.89
CA PRO A 197 -41.62 -9.80 -13.95
C PRO A 197 -40.58 -8.75 -13.54
N TYR A 198 -39.70 -8.37 -14.48
CA TYR A 198 -38.67 -7.35 -14.32
C TYR A 198 -37.56 -7.70 -13.31
N LEU A 199 -37.88 -8.03 -12.06
CA LEU A 199 -36.91 -8.34 -11.01
C LEU A 199 -36.31 -9.74 -11.19
N GLY A 200 -37.13 -10.73 -11.46
CA GLY A 200 -36.70 -12.13 -11.62
C GLY A 200 -35.72 -12.31 -12.77
N VAL A 201 -35.94 -11.61 -13.89
CA VAL A 201 -35.06 -11.66 -15.06
C VAL A 201 -33.65 -11.11 -14.71
N LYS A 202 -33.56 -10.09 -13.85
CA LYS A 202 -32.26 -9.46 -13.46
C LYS A 202 -31.51 -10.24 -12.39
N ILE A 203 -32.18 -10.98 -11.53
CA ILE A 203 -31.57 -11.68 -10.40
C ILE A 203 -31.33 -13.18 -10.64
N LYS A 204 -32.03 -13.79 -11.63
CA LYS A 204 -31.96 -15.25 -11.91
C LYS A 204 -30.52 -15.76 -12.09
N ASP A 205 -29.64 -14.97 -12.71
CA ASP A 205 -28.27 -15.33 -13.01
C ASP A 205 -27.27 -14.90 -11.93
N THR A 206 -27.76 -14.34 -10.81
CA THR A 206 -26.88 -13.93 -9.71
C THR A 206 -26.20 -15.14 -9.10
N GLN A 207 -24.88 -15.12 -9.14
CA GLN A 207 -24.01 -16.12 -8.51
C GLN A 207 -23.80 -15.77 -7.04
N VAL A 208 -24.06 -16.73 -6.17
CA VAL A 208 -23.75 -16.63 -4.73
C VAL A 208 -22.62 -17.60 -4.45
N TYR A 209 -21.48 -17.03 -4.06
CA TYR A 209 -20.26 -17.79 -3.77
C TYR A 209 -20.31 -18.28 -2.32
N TYR A 210 -20.05 -19.57 -2.09
CA TYR A 210 -20.07 -20.16 -0.75
C TYR A 210 -18.68 -20.27 -0.10
N LEU A 211 -17.59 -20.07 -0.86
CA LEU A 211 -16.23 -19.97 -0.33
C LEU A 211 -15.71 -18.53 -0.43
N PRO A 212 -14.80 -18.12 0.44
CA PRO A 212 -14.08 -16.86 0.30
C PRO A 212 -13.36 -16.74 -1.05
N SER A 213 -13.07 -15.53 -1.47
CA SER A 213 -12.25 -15.26 -2.68
C SER A 213 -10.77 -15.50 -2.43
N ALA A 214 -10.31 -15.10 -1.25
CA ALA A 214 -8.92 -15.31 -0.82
C ALA A 214 -8.82 -15.29 0.71
N PHE A 215 -7.87 -16.05 1.21
CA PHE A 215 -7.40 -15.97 2.59
C PHE A 215 -5.89 -15.70 2.58
N ASN A 216 -5.45 -14.65 3.27
CA ASN A 216 -4.06 -14.31 3.43
C ASN A 216 -3.74 -14.24 4.92
N ALA A 217 -2.63 -14.86 5.32
CA ALA A 217 -2.09 -14.76 6.66
C ALA A 217 -0.61 -14.37 6.59
N SER A 218 -0.17 -13.50 7.46
CA SER A 218 1.24 -13.15 7.59
C SER A 218 1.64 -13.04 9.05
N VAL A 219 2.85 -13.48 9.33
CA VAL A 219 3.50 -13.36 10.64
C VAL A 219 4.84 -12.69 10.41
N ASN A 220 5.08 -11.61 11.13
CA ASN A 220 6.33 -10.87 11.07
C ASN A 220 6.87 -10.77 12.50
N PHE A 221 8.13 -11.11 12.70
CA PHE A 221 8.83 -10.81 13.93
C PHE A 221 9.99 -9.86 13.67
N ASN A 222 10.28 -9.02 14.65
CA ASN A 222 11.39 -8.08 14.59
C ASN A 222 11.99 -7.97 16.00
N GLU A 223 13.19 -8.51 16.15
CA GLU A 223 13.99 -8.39 17.34
C GLU A 223 15.10 -7.37 17.10
N ARG A 224 15.30 -6.46 18.02
CA ARG A 224 16.35 -5.44 17.99
C ARG A 224 17.09 -5.40 19.30
N LEU A 225 18.40 -5.33 19.21
CA LEU A 225 19.30 -5.12 20.34
C LEU A 225 20.19 -3.91 20.02
N GLY A 226 20.15 -2.89 20.85
CA GLY A 226 21.02 -1.74 20.80
C GLY A 226 21.89 -1.70 22.06
N GLN A 227 23.21 -1.59 21.89
CA GLN A 227 24.17 -1.43 22.98
C GLN A 227 25.05 -0.24 22.69
N ARG A 228 25.29 0.56 23.72
CA ARG A 228 26.17 1.74 23.62
C ARG A 228 27.14 1.76 24.81
N THR A 229 28.41 1.75 24.47
CA THR A 229 29.49 1.83 25.45
C THR A 229 30.27 3.13 25.17
N PRO A 230 30.11 4.16 25.99
CA PRO A 230 30.88 5.40 25.84
C PRO A 230 32.34 5.15 26.22
N ARG A 231 33.27 5.99 25.75
CA ARG A 231 34.68 5.92 26.16
C ARG A 231 34.92 6.44 27.57
N ARG A 232 34.01 7.28 28.06
CA ARG A 232 34.03 7.81 29.43
C ARG A 232 32.65 7.63 30.05
N GLY A 233 32.61 7.21 31.31
CA GLY A 233 31.39 6.93 32.03
C GLY A 233 30.90 5.47 31.87
N ASP A 234 29.74 5.19 32.43
CA ASP A 234 29.16 3.87 32.49
C ASP A 234 28.49 3.47 31.17
N LYS A 235 28.45 2.16 30.91
CA LYS A 235 27.72 1.59 29.78
C LYS A 235 26.23 1.93 29.93
N SER A 236 25.60 2.43 28.85
CA SER A 236 24.16 2.62 28.80
C SER A 236 23.42 1.28 28.93
N PRO A 237 22.22 1.26 29.54
CA PRO A 237 21.38 0.07 29.49
C PRO A 237 21.14 -0.41 28.07
N ASP A 238 21.05 -1.71 27.89
CA ASP A 238 20.74 -2.32 26.59
C ASP A 238 19.33 -1.88 26.16
N ASP A 239 19.22 -1.40 24.91
CA ASP A 239 17.93 -1.13 24.26
C ASP A 239 17.49 -2.40 23.55
N TYR A 240 16.54 -3.13 24.15
CA TYR A 240 16.04 -4.38 23.62
C TYR A 240 14.54 -4.30 23.35
N ASN A 241 14.17 -4.66 22.13
CA ASN A 241 12.78 -4.74 21.70
C ASN A 241 12.56 -5.96 20.81
N PHE A 242 11.60 -6.80 21.20
CA PHE A 242 11.16 -7.92 20.38
C PHE A 242 9.64 -7.86 20.19
N GLY A 243 9.22 -7.63 18.95
CA GLY A 243 7.82 -7.55 18.55
C GLY A 243 7.43 -8.66 17.59
N LEU A 244 6.22 -9.19 17.77
CA LEU A 244 5.54 -10.10 16.85
C LEU A 244 4.29 -9.45 16.32
N SER A 245 4.14 -9.40 15.00
CA SER A 245 2.96 -8.88 14.31
C SER A 245 2.33 -9.97 13.46
N GLN A 246 1.06 -10.20 13.65
CA GLN A 246 0.26 -11.16 12.89
C GLN A 246 -0.82 -10.41 12.12
N SER A 247 -1.07 -10.78 10.89
CA SER A 247 -2.15 -10.20 10.07
C SER A 247 -2.89 -11.31 9.34
N TYR A 248 -4.21 -11.25 9.41
CA TYR A 248 -5.12 -12.17 8.75
C TYR A 248 -6.10 -11.35 7.90
N ILE A 249 -6.23 -11.71 6.64
CA ILE A 249 -7.10 -11.03 5.69
C ILE A 249 -8.00 -12.08 5.04
N LEU A 250 -9.29 -11.87 5.13
CA LEU A 250 -10.32 -12.67 4.48
C LEU A 250 -11.06 -11.78 3.48
N ASP A 251 -10.90 -12.06 2.21
CA ASP A 251 -11.68 -11.43 1.14
C ASP A 251 -12.83 -12.37 0.76
N TYR A 252 -14.06 -11.89 0.89
CA TYR A 252 -15.25 -12.68 0.61
C TYR A 252 -16.19 -11.93 -0.34
N LYS A 253 -16.30 -12.44 -1.54
CA LYS A 253 -17.21 -11.95 -2.55
C LYS A 253 -18.49 -12.79 -2.49
N LEU A 254 -19.47 -12.35 -1.72
CA LEU A 254 -20.72 -13.10 -1.55
C LEU A 254 -21.48 -13.22 -2.87
N THR A 255 -21.52 -12.13 -3.65
CA THR A 255 -22.06 -12.09 -5.02
C THR A 255 -21.17 -11.18 -5.87
N ASP A 256 -21.42 -11.09 -7.18
CA ASP A 256 -20.69 -10.14 -8.05
C ASP A 256 -20.88 -8.67 -7.65
N LYS A 257 -21.88 -8.39 -6.80
CA LYS A 257 -22.23 -7.03 -6.37
C LYS A 257 -21.97 -6.78 -4.89
N ILE A 258 -21.66 -7.82 -4.11
CA ILE A 258 -21.38 -7.74 -2.67
C ILE A 258 -19.95 -8.21 -2.43
N ASN A 259 -19.08 -7.27 -2.04
CA ASN A 259 -17.72 -7.58 -1.66
C ASN A 259 -17.55 -7.28 -0.17
N THR A 260 -17.03 -8.25 0.56
CA THR A 260 -16.76 -8.14 1.99
C THR A 260 -15.31 -8.45 2.25
N LYS A 261 -14.69 -7.66 3.12
CA LYS A 261 -13.30 -7.85 3.55
C LYS A 261 -13.23 -7.76 5.07
N TYR A 262 -12.56 -8.70 5.67
CA TYR A 262 -12.21 -8.69 7.08
C TYR A 262 -10.69 -8.75 7.24
N THR A 263 -10.14 -7.85 8.01
CA THR A 263 -8.72 -7.83 8.34
C THR A 263 -8.57 -7.80 9.86
N ARG A 264 -7.71 -8.63 10.38
CA ARG A 264 -7.32 -8.65 11.80
C ARG A 264 -5.81 -8.59 11.89
N SER A 265 -5.27 -7.61 12.60
CA SER A 265 -3.87 -7.51 12.98
C SER A 265 -3.72 -7.55 14.49
N VAL A 266 -2.71 -8.27 14.94
CA VAL A 266 -2.37 -8.45 16.35
C VAL A 266 -0.88 -8.15 16.51
N ASN A 267 -0.56 -7.22 17.41
CA ASN A 267 0.81 -6.92 17.78
C ASN A 267 1.05 -7.42 19.21
N SER A 268 2.16 -8.11 19.38
CA SER A 268 2.55 -8.67 20.66
C SER A 268 3.97 -8.26 21.03
N ASN A 269 4.19 -8.02 22.29
CA ASN A 269 5.51 -7.84 22.86
C ASN A 269 6.06 -9.20 23.31
N MET A 270 7.25 -9.53 22.85
CA MET A 270 7.97 -10.79 23.09
C MET A 270 9.22 -10.57 23.93
N ASN A 271 9.42 -9.42 24.56
CA ASN A 271 10.66 -9.07 25.28
C ASN A 271 11.06 -10.09 26.37
N GLU A 272 10.08 -10.75 26.97
CA GLU A 272 10.32 -11.78 27.99
C GLU A 272 10.97 -13.06 27.42
N TYR A 273 10.92 -13.24 26.08
CA TYR A 273 11.41 -14.45 25.39
C TYR A 273 12.79 -14.27 24.76
N ARG A 274 13.59 -13.34 25.23
CA ARG A 274 14.95 -13.08 24.74
C ARG A 274 15.78 -14.38 24.74
N GLY A 275 16.32 -14.74 23.56
CA GLY A 275 17.15 -15.93 23.36
C GLY A 275 16.39 -17.26 23.17
N TYR A 276 15.07 -17.29 23.27
CA TYR A 276 14.24 -18.51 23.14
C TYR A 276 13.24 -18.47 21.99
N ILE A 277 13.47 -17.61 20.99
CA ILE A 277 12.53 -17.29 19.91
C ILE A 277 11.98 -18.52 19.21
N ALA A 278 12.86 -19.40 18.71
CA ALA A 278 12.46 -20.56 17.92
C ALA A 278 11.56 -21.51 18.73
N ASN A 279 11.95 -21.80 19.96
CA ASN A 279 11.23 -22.74 20.81
C ASN A 279 9.82 -22.27 21.18
N ASN A 280 9.65 -20.98 21.45
CA ASN A 280 8.37 -20.41 21.85
C ASN A 280 7.43 -20.20 20.66
N LEU A 281 7.93 -19.78 19.51
CA LEU A 281 7.13 -19.69 18.29
C LEU A 281 6.61 -21.06 17.82
N PHE A 282 7.43 -22.11 17.93
CA PHE A 282 6.98 -23.48 17.62
C PHE A 282 5.92 -24.00 18.60
N LYS A 283 5.93 -23.53 19.85
CA LYS A 283 4.87 -23.84 20.83
C LYS A 283 3.60 -23.02 20.61
N GLY A 284 3.60 -22.06 19.65
CA GLY A 284 2.47 -21.19 19.39
C GLY A 284 2.31 -20.06 20.41
N ASP A 285 3.33 -19.81 21.23
CA ASP A 285 3.31 -18.70 22.17
C ASP A 285 3.55 -17.38 21.43
N ILE A 286 2.60 -16.45 21.56
CA ILE A 286 2.60 -15.15 20.90
C ILE A 286 2.98 -13.99 21.82
N GLY A 287 3.39 -14.30 23.07
CA GLY A 287 3.76 -13.30 24.06
C GLY A 287 2.59 -12.45 24.54
N PHE A 288 2.93 -11.28 25.07
CA PHE A 288 1.93 -10.33 25.57
C PHE A 288 1.30 -9.55 24.41
N VAL A 289 0.02 -9.77 24.16
CA VAL A 289 -0.72 -9.00 23.12
C VAL A 289 -0.92 -7.57 23.63
N SER A 290 -0.31 -6.61 22.93
CA SER A 290 -0.41 -5.17 23.24
C SER A 290 -1.55 -4.50 22.48
N ASP A 291 -1.71 -4.84 21.20
CA ASP A 291 -2.67 -4.20 20.31
C ASP A 291 -3.36 -5.20 19.41
N ARG A 292 -4.64 -4.95 19.16
CA ARG A 292 -5.45 -5.67 18.18
C ARG A 292 -6.26 -4.68 17.37
N ASN A 293 -6.13 -4.74 16.05
CA ASN A 293 -6.94 -3.95 15.13
C ASN A 293 -7.73 -4.87 14.22
N GLU A 294 -9.02 -4.62 14.10
CA GLU A 294 -9.91 -5.38 13.23
C GLU A 294 -10.68 -4.43 12.33
N ASN A 295 -10.59 -4.66 11.02
CA ASN A 295 -11.33 -3.87 10.03
C ASN A 295 -12.30 -4.80 9.30
N PHE A 296 -13.56 -4.46 9.35
CA PHE A 296 -14.60 -5.09 8.57
C PHE A 296 -15.16 -4.09 7.56
N SER A 297 -15.25 -4.47 6.31
CA SER A 297 -15.90 -3.64 5.28
C SER A 297 -16.76 -4.49 4.37
N SER A 298 -17.91 -3.96 4.01
CA SER A 298 -18.82 -4.59 3.04
C SER A 298 -19.37 -3.53 2.11
N SER A 299 -19.30 -3.79 0.81
CA SER A 299 -19.84 -2.92 -0.22
C SER A 299 -20.88 -3.67 -1.04
N PHE A 300 -22.00 -3.02 -1.30
CA PHE A 300 -23.07 -3.53 -2.14
C PHE A 300 -23.47 -2.47 -3.18
N SER A 301 -23.31 -2.80 -4.45
CA SER A 301 -23.58 -1.89 -5.56
C SER A 301 -24.46 -2.58 -6.60
N PRO A 302 -25.78 -2.71 -6.34
CA PRO A 302 -26.70 -3.31 -7.28
C PRO A 302 -26.95 -2.37 -8.47
N LYS A 303 -26.82 -2.89 -9.68
CA LYS A 303 -27.29 -2.20 -10.89
C LYS A 303 -28.79 -2.44 -11.06
N LEU A 304 -29.62 -1.57 -10.45
CA LEU A 304 -31.07 -1.72 -10.51
C LEU A 304 -31.60 -1.32 -11.89
N THR A 305 -31.22 -0.14 -12.36
CA THR A 305 -31.62 0.38 -13.68
C THR A 305 -30.44 1.17 -14.27
N GLU A 306 -30.54 1.60 -15.51
CA GLU A 306 -29.52 2.47 -16.14
C GLU A 306 -29.51 3.89 -15.56
N TRP A 307 -30.62 4.28 -14.94
CA TRP A 307 -30.83 5.63 -14.40
C TRP A 307 -30.76 5.71 -12.87
N LEU A 308 -30.67 4.55 -12.16
CA LEU A 308 -30.61 4.46 -10.70
C LEU A 308 -29.59 3.41 -10.27
N ASN A 309 -28.46 3.87 -9.76
CA ASN A 309 -27.34 3.03 -9.32
C ASN A 309 -26.98 3.31 -7.86
N PRO A 310 -27.69 2.69 -6.90
CA PRO A 310 -27.39 2.86 -5.49
C PRO A 310 -26.10 2.12 -5.12
N ASN A 311 -25.37 2.68 -4.19
CA ASN A 311 -24.24 2.05 -3.54
C ASN A 311 -24.39 2.11 -2.03
N PHE A 312 -24.05 1.03 -1.36
CA PHE A 312 -24.09 0.89 0.10
C PHE A 312 -22.71 0.44 0.56
N ASN A 313 -22.12 1.17 1.46
CA ASN A 313 -20.83 0.83 2.05
C ASN A 313 -20.97 0.82 3.56
N PHE A 314 -20.57 -0.26 4.16
CA PHE A 314 -20.49 -0.42 5.60
C PHE A 314 -19.06 -0.71 5.98
N SER A 315 -18.53 -0.05 7.00
CA SER A 315 -17.20 -0.32 7.55
C SER A 315 -17.20 -0.19 9.06
N SER A 316 -16.44 -1.05 9.70
CA SER A 316 -16.15 -0.99 11.13
C SER A 316 -14.66 -1.12 11.34
N ASN A 317 -14.09 -0.21 12.10
CA ASN A 317 -12.69 -0.22 12.52
C ASN A 317 -12.66 -0.35 14.03
N TYR A 318 -12.33 -1.54 14.50
CA TYR A 318 -12.22 -1.87 15.92
C TYR A 318 -10.74 -1.88 16.32
N ARG A 319 -10.42 -1.19 17.41
CA ARG A 319 -9.11 -1.17 18.04
C ARG A 319 -9.24 -1.61 19.49
N TRP A 320 -8.30 -2.42 19.91
CA TRP A 320 -8.15 -2.86 21.28
C TRP A 320 -6.67 -2.71 21.66
N SER A 321 -6.40 -2.21 22.85
CA SER A 321 -5.04 -2.09 23.38
C SER A 321 -5.02 -2.39 24.86
N LYS A 322 -3.93 -3.01 25.34
CA LYS A 322 -3.69 -3.31 26.74
C LYS A 322 -2.29 -2.85 27.14
N SER A 323 -2.18 -2.22 28.30
CA SER A 323 -0.89 -1.84 28.85
C SER A 323 -0.14 -3.08 29.36
N GLN A 324 1.20 -3.06 29.22
CA GLN A 324 2.08 -4.03 29.87
C GLN A 324 2.22 -3.83 31.37
N ASP A 325 1.88 -2.64 31.88
CA ASP A 325 1.90 -2.36 33.30
C ASP A 325 0.82 -3.20 33.99
N LYS A 326 1.27 -4.12 34.85
CA LYS A 326 0.40 -5.04 35.60
C LYS A 326 -0.51 -4.32 36.59
N ASN A 327 -0.20 -3.06 36.95
CA ASN A 327 -1.03 -2.23 37.82
C ASN A 327 -2.21 -1.61 37.09
N ILE A 328 -2.21 -1.63 35.72
CA ILE A 328 -3.32 -1.10 34.93
C ILE A 328 -4.22 -2.28 34.53
N GLU A 329 -5.39 -2.31 35.12
CA GLU A 329 -6.37 -3.35 34.85
C GLU A 329 -7.29 -2.98 33.68
N GLY A 330 -7.68 -4.01 32.91
CA GLY A 330 -8.56 -3.85 31.77
C GLY A 330 -7.84 -3.43 30.49
N SER A 331 -8.63 -3.15 29.47
CA SER A 331 -8.16 -2.79 28.13
C SER A 331 -8.89 -1.56 27.61
N ASN A 332 -8.25 -0.82 26.72
CA ASN A 332 -8.88 0.28 26.00
C ASN A 332 -9.40 -0.21 24.67
N ILE A 333 -10.63 0.15 24.38
CA ILE A 333 -11.29 -0.23 23.10
C ILE A 333 -11.77 1.01 22.36
N GLY A 334 -11.75 0.93 21.04
CA GLY A 334 -12.38 1.90 20.15
C GLY A 334 -13.08 1.19 19.04
N ASN A 335 -14.25 1.65 18.63
CA ASN A 335 -14.92 1.13 17.43
C ASN A 335 -15.55 2.29 16.66
N GLN A 336 -15.05 2.50 15.45
CA GLN A 336 -15.58 3.46 14.50
C GLN A 336 -16.38 2.71 13.44
N VAL A 337 -17.69 2.91 13.46
CA VAL A 337 -18.61 2.33 12.49
C VAL A 337 -19.07 3.42 11.53
N ARG A 338 -18.97 3.16 10.24
CA ARG A 338 -19.41 4.07 9.20
C ARG A 338 -20.33 3.33 8.22
N PHE A 339 -21.50 3.90 8.01
CA PHE A 339 -22.41 3.50 6.95
C PHE A 339 -22.54 4.66 5.97
N THR A 340 -22.35 4.37 4.69
CA THR A 340 -22.54 5.36 3.63
C THR A 340 -23.40 4.75 2.54
N THR A 341 -24.45 5.45 2.18
CA THR A 341 -25.24 5.11 1.01
C THR A 341 -25.33 6.31 0.08
N GLY A 342 -25.25 6.05 -1.20
CA GLY A 342 -25.39 7.07 -2.23
C GLY A 342 -26.10 6.50 -3.44
N THR A 343 -26.75 7.36 -4.17
CA THR A 343 -27.34 7.01 -5.46
C THR A 343 -27.30 8.22 -6.40
N SER A 344 -27.08 7.93 -7.66
CA SER A 344 -27.16 8.90 -8.73
C SER A 344 -28.42 8.61 -9.54
N PHE A 345 -29.34 9.56 -9.57
CA PHE A 345 -30.57 9.50 -10.35
C PHE A 345 -30.41 10.31 -11.62
N ASN A 346 -30.40 9.64 -12.77
CA ASN A 346 -30.24 10.27 -14.07
C ASN A 346 -31.61 10.40 -14.77
N LEU A 347 -32.20 11.60 -14.72
CA LEU A 347 -33.51 11.89 -15.27
C LEU A 347 -33.57 11.68 -16.78
N SER A 348 -32.53 12.06 -17.52
CA SER A 348 -32.45 11.87 -18.97
C SER A 348 -32.53 10.38 -19.35
N ARG A 349 -31.71 9.55 -18.71
CA ARG A 349 -31.71 8.10 -18.95
C ARG A 349 -33.02 7.42 -18.52
N MET A 350 -33.67 7.94 -17.47
CA MET A 350 -34.99 7.46 -17.07
C MET A 350 -36.00 7.70 -18.18
N ILE A 351 -36.05 8.92 -18.73
CA ILE A 351 -36.97 9.28 -19.82
C ILE A 351 -36.62 8.48 -21.09
N GLU A 352 -35.34 8.34 -21.42
CA GLU A 352 -34.85 7.55 -22.56
C GLU A 352 -35.24 6.07 -22.47
N SER A 353 -35.41 5.52 -21.26
CA SER A 353 -35.85 4.13 -21.09
C SER A 353 -37.31 3.90 -21.46
N TYR A 354 -38.14 4.95 -21.46
CA TYR A 354 -39.57 4.90 -21.84
C TYR A 354 -39.81 5.55 -23.19
N TYR A 355 -39.02 6.50 -23.60
CA TYR A 355 -39.21 7.28 -24.82
C TYR A 355 -37.85 7.61 -25.48
N THR A 356 -37.60 7.03 -26.64
CA THR A 356 -36.45 7.38 -27.48
C THR A 356 -36.94 8.19 -28.68
N PRO A 357 -36.63 9.50 -28.77
CA PRO A 357 -37.06 10.31 -29.90
C PRO A 357 -36.46 9.76 -31.20
N LYS A 358 -37.28 9.60 -32.25
CA LYS A 358 -36.80 9.23 -33.59
C LYS A 358 -35.82 10.32 -34.03
N GLN A 359 -34.60 9.91 -34.38
CA GLN A 359 -33.60 10.85 -34.92
C GLN A 359 -34.14 11.40 -36.26
N VAL A 360 -34.43 12.66 -36.30
CA VAL A 360 -34.68 13.36 -37.56
C VAL A 360 -33.32 13.47 -38.27
N PRO A 361 -33.16 12.86 -39.46
CA PRO A 361 -31.91 12.99 -40.19
C PRO A 361 -31.59 14.46 -40.41
N PRO A 362 -30.34 14.91 -40.30
CA PRO A 362 -30.00 16.30 -40.51
C PRO A 362 -30.45 16.72 -41.89
N ARG A 363 -31.27 17.79 -41.95
CA ARG A 363 -31.64 18.43 -43.23
C ARG A 363 -30.33 18.74 -43.95
N ARG A 364 -30.07 18.07 -45.10
CA ARG A 364 -28.97 18.41 -45.96
C ARG A 364 -29.11 19.89 -46.30
N ALA A 365 -28.12 20.70 -45.98
CA ALA A 365 -28.01 22.06 -46.42
C ALA A 365 -28.08 22.06 -47.96
N PRO A 366 -28.76 23.04 -48.60
CA PRO A 366 -28.79 23.13 -50.04
C PRO A 366 -27.35 23.30 -50.54
N SER A 367 -26.91 22.33 -51.36
CA SER A 367 -25.59 22.43 -51.99
C SER A 367 -25.62 23.63 -52.95
N GLU A 368 -24.77 24.59 -52.76
CA GLU A 368 -24.46 25.64 -53.71
C GLU A 368 -24.06 24.99 -55.05
N ARG A 369 -24.86 25.26 -56.06
CA ARG A 369 -24.60 24.86 -57.43
C ARG A 369 -23.38 25.62 -57.92
N THR A 370 -22.22 25.00 -57.90
CA THR A 370 -21.10 25.46 -58.72
C THR A 370 -21.37 25.04 -60.18
N ARG A 371 -21.60 26.07 -61.01
CA ARG A 371 -21.66 25.93 -62.47
C ARG A 371 -20.30 25.47 -62.99
N SER A 372 -20.22 24.28 -63.52
CA SER A 372 -19.22 23.98 -64.55
C SER A 372 -19.89 23.32 -65.73
N ARG A 373 -19.75 24.02 -66.86
CA ARG A 373 -20.13 23.60 -68.23
C ARG A 373 -19.19 22.45 -68.66
N SER A 374 -19.75 21.33 -69.13
CA SER A 374 -19.18 20.67 -70.32
C SER A 374 -20.22 19.78 -70.98
N ARG A 375 -20.13 19.79 -72.28
CA ARG A 375 -21.01 19.34 -73.36
C ARG A 375 -21.12 17.82 -73.53
N SER A 376 -22.34 17.47 -74.09
CA SER A 376 -22.61 16.43 -75.12
C SER A 376 -22.70 14.98 -74.67
N ARG A 377 -23.71 14.20 -74.97
CA ARG A 377 -24.32 13.83 -76.23
C ARG A 377 -25.44 12.80 -76.04
N LYS A 378 -26.62 13.06 -76.66
CA LYS A 378 -27.67 12.22 -77.26
C LYS A 378 -27.80 10.74 -76.85
N THR A 379 -28.95 10.29 -76.35
CA THR A 379 -30.25 9.74 -76.87
C THR A 379 -30.34 8.23 -76.84
N PRO A 380 -31.51 7.55 -76.97
CA PRO A 380 -32.82 7.73 -76.31
C PRO A 380 -33.51 6.37 -75.89
N MET A 381 -34.77 6.49 -75.41
CA MET A 381 -35.84 5.48 -75.42
C MET A 381 -35.82 4.39 -74.33
N ASN A 382 -36.86 4.17 -73.50
CA ASN A 382 -38.29 3.98 -73.71
C ASN A 382 -39.01 3.91 -72.38
N GLU A 383 -40.21 4.40 -72.36
CA GLU A 383 -41.29 4.30 -71.37
C GLU A 383 -41.81 2.85 -71.19
N PRO A 384 -42.87 2.57 -70.36
CA PRO A 384 -43.66 3.41 -69.49
C PRO A 384 -44.13 2.72 -68.15
N SER A 385 -44.71 3.61 -67.31
CA SER A 385 -45.93 3.40 -66.43
C SER A 385 -45.99 2.29 -65.41
N THR A 386 -46.34 2.63 -64.19
CA THR A 386 -47.73 2.68 -63.67
C THR A 386 -47.80 3.28 -62.26
N THR A 387 -48.70 4.23 -62.17
CA THR A 387 -49.53 4.65 -61.03
C THR A 387 -49.62 3.73 -59.82
N ASN A 388 -49.46 4.29 -58.66
CA ASN A 388 -50.59 4.30 -57.68
C ASN A 388 -50.43 5.43 -56.66
N ALA A 389 -51.43 6.27 -56.66
CA ALA A 389 -51.75 7.26 -55.65
C ALA A 389 -52.44 6.56 -54.47
N ASN A 390 -52.35 7.17 -53.33
CA ASN A 390 -53.13 7.16 -52.14
C ASN A 390 -52.43 6.63 -50.86
N SER A 391 -52.04 7.56 -50.06
CA SER A 391 -52.43 7.67 -48.64
C SER A 391 -51.93 8.96 -48.04
N LYS A 392 -52.64 10.03 -48.31
CA LYS A 392 -52.71 11.12 -47.35
C LYS A 392 -53.81 10.72 -46.39
N GLU A 393 -53.44 10.32 -45.18
CA GLU A 393 -54.22 10.55 -43.94
C GLU A 393 -53.39 10.13 -42.73
N ASN A 394 -53.43 10.92 -41.69
CA ASN A 394 -52.89 10.71 -40.37
C ASN A 394 -51.41 11.14 -40.07
N THR A 395 -51.09 12.40 -40.34
CA THR A 395 -49.82 12.97 -39.83
C THR A 395 -50.03 14.04 -38.76
N ASN A 396 -51.24 14.39 -38.36
CA ASN A 396 -51.46 15.51 -37.43
C ASN A 396 -51.70 15.12 -35.97
N ASP A 397 -52.07 13.90 -35.63
CA ASP A 397 -52.24 13.48 -34.23
C ASP A 397 -50.98 12.85 -33.62
N GLU A 398 -50.16 12.18 -34.38
CA GLU A 398 -48.84 11.70 -33.90
C GLU A 398 -47.85 12.84 -33.67
N ALA A 399 -47.99 13.96 -34.34
CA ALA A 399 -47.12 15.13 -34.18
C ALA A 399 -47.33 15.89 -32.86
N LYS A 400 -48.56 15.85 -32.29
CA LYS A 400 -48.86 16.55 -31.03
C LYS A 400 -48.45 15.73 -29.80
N GLU A 401 -48.59 14.44 -29.81
CA GLU A 401 -48.23 13.55 -28.70
C GLU A 401 -46.68 13.55 -28.46
N ASN A 402 -45.90 13.61 -29.50
CA ASN A 402 -44.45 13.61 -29.45
C ASN A 402 -43.81 14.94 -29.00
N PHE A 403 -44.53 16.08 -29.07
CA PHE A 403 -43.94 17.41 -28.74
C PHE A 403 -43.66 17.55 -27.24
N ILE A 404 -44.59 17.13 -26.38
CA ILE A 404 -44.43 17.24 -24.92
C ILE A 404 -43.29 16.36 -24.46
N LEU A 405 -43.29 15.06 -24.88
CA LEU A 405 -42.24 14.10 -24.54
C LEU A 405 -40.86 14.53 -25.06
N ARG A 406 -40.78 15.09 -26.25
CA ARG A 406 -39.56 15.65 -26.82
C ARG A 406 -39.06 16.87 -26.06
N SER A 407 -39.93 17.75 -25.60
CA SER A 407 -39.58 18.89 -24.78
C SER A 407 -39.09 18.46 -23.39
N VAL A 408 -39.77 17.52 -22.73
CA VAL A 408 -39.37 16.97 -21.46
C VAL A 408 -38.02 16.27 -21.58
N HIS A 409 -37.76 15.50 -22.62
CA HIS A 409 -36.46 14.86 -22.89
C HIS A 409 -35.36 15.90 -23.13
N SER A 410 -35.66 16.99 -23.88
CA SER A 410 -34.68 18.04 -24.10
C SER A 410 -34.31 18.80 -22.82
N ILE A 411 -35.30 19.07 -21.97
CA ILE A 411 -35.09 19.69 -20.65
C ILE A 411 -34.30 18.76 -19.73
N SER A 412 -34.65 17.46 -19.71
CA SER A 412 -33.97 16.51 -18.84
C SER A 412 -32.48 16.33 -19.15
N LYS A 413 -32.07 16.52 -20.41
CA LYS A 413 -30.65 16.54 -20.81
C LYS A 413 -29.84 17.70 -20.24
N ARG A 414 -30.51 18.77 -19.84
CA ARG A 414 -29.86 19.95 -19.22
C ARG A 414 -29.72 19.78 -17.70
N ILE A 415 -30.42 18.84 -17.11
CA ILE A 415 -30.36 18.57 -15.68
C ILE A 415 -29.29 17.51 -15.45
N ASN A 416 -28.26 17.88 -14.70
CA ASN A 416 -27.23 16.96 -14.27
C ASN A 416 -27.85 15.87 -13.36
N PRO A 417 -27.27 14.67 -13.27
CA PRO A 417 -27.75 13.65 -12.37
C PRO A 417 -27.91 14.18 -10.94
N ILE A 418 -29.02 13.83 -10.30
CA ILE A 418 -29.29 14.16 -8.91
C ILE A 418 -28.56 13.14 -8.04
N ASN A 419 -27.57 13.59 -7.29
CA ASN A 419 -26.80 12.74 -6.41
C ASN A 419 -27.30 12.88 -4.98
N PHE A 420 -27.74 11.77 -4.41
CA PHE A 420 -28.13 11.66 -3.01
C PHE A 420 -27.02 10.94 -2.26
N SER A 421 -26.64 11.45 -1.11
CA SER A 421 -25.73 10.73 -0.21
C SER A 421 -26.17 10.85 1.24
N TYR A 422 -26.05 9.76 1.96
CA TYR A 422 -26.26 9.66 3.41
C TYR A 422 -25.04 8.99 4.02
N THR A 423 -24.51 9.58 5.07
CA THR A 423 -23.40 9.05 5.85
C THR A 423 -23.78 9.04 7.32
N GLU A 424 -23.59 7.92 7.96
CA GLU A 424 -23.74 7.74 9.40
C GLU A 424 -22.41 7.28 9.98
N ASN A 425 -21.90 8.03 10.95
CA ASN A 425 -20.67 7.74 11.67
C ASN A 425 -21.00 7.52 13.14
N LEU A 426 -20.47 6.45 13.69
CA LEU A 426 -20.65 6.09 15.09
C LEU A 426 -19.29 5.78 15.69
N ASN A 427 -18.82 6.63 16.58
CA ASN A 427 -17.56 6.45 17.30
C ASN A 427 -17.87 6.02 18.73
N LYS A 428 -17.24 4.94 19.16
CA LYS A 428 -17.42 4.35 20.48
C LYS A 428 -16.04 4.09 21.07
N THR A 429 -15.81 4.51 22.27
CA THR A 429 -14.59 4.21 23.01
C THR A 429 -14.96 3.63 24.37
N GLY A 430 -14.14 2.74 24.88
CA GLY A 430 -14.25 2.21 26.25
C GLY A 430 -12.87 2.16 26.87
N VAL A 431 -12.74 2.54 28.10
CA VAL A 431 -11.51 2.56 28.87
C VAL A 431 -11.60 1.58 30.01
N GLY A 432 -10.54 0.79 30.24
CA GLY A 432 -10.51 -0.19 31.33
C GLY A 432 -11.53 -1.33 31.20
N VAL A 433 -11.88 -1.72 29.98
CA VAL A 433 -12.86 -2.79 29.72
C VAL A 433 -12.32 -4.14 30.14
N LEU A 434 -13.09 -4.87 30.94
CA LEU A 434 -12.76 -6.19 31.45
C LEU A 434 -13.30 -7.29 30.53
N GLY A 435 -12.45 -8.28 30.18
CA GLY A 435 -12.85 -9.41 29.37
C GLY A 435 -12.79 -9.20 27.86
N ASP A 436 -13.25 -10.19 27.10
CA ASP A 436 -13.22 -10.19 25.65
C ASP A 436 -14.49 -9.61 25.02
N VAL A 437 -14.28 -8.62 24.15
CA VAL A 437 -15.37 -7.93 23.44
C VAL A 437 -16.01 -8.82 22.40
N PRO A 438 -17.34 -8.95 22.38
CA PRO A 438 -18.06 -9.80 21.42
C PRO A 438 -17.78 -9.43 19.96
N PHE A 439 -17.65 -10.43 19.09
CA PHE A 439 -17.38 -10.24 17.66
C PHE A 439 -18.40 -9.32 16.98
N SER A 440 -19.69 -9.45 17.34
CA SER A 440 -20.77 -8.60 16.80
C SER A 440 -20.59 -7.10 17.11
N TYR A 441 -19.99 -6.75 18.24
CA TYR A 441 -19.61 -5.36 18.54
C TYR A 441 -18.39 -4.94 17.73
N ARG A 442 -17.39 -5.81 17.60
CA ARG A 442 -16.14 -5.51 16.88
C ARG A 442 -16.39 -5.22 15.40
N ILE A 443 -17.31 -5.94 14.77
CA ILE A 443 -17.73 -5.68 13.37
C ILE A 443 -18.83 -4.62 13.25
N GLY A 444 -19.22 -3.95 14.34
CA GLY A 444 -20.14 -2.82 14.31
C GLY A 444 -21.63 -3.14 14.31
N LEU A 445 -22.02 -4.42 14.45
CA LEU A 445 -23.42 -4.83 14.46
C LEU A 445 -24.13 -4.55 15.79
N LYS A 446 -23.39 -4.53 16.92
CA LYS A 446 -23.90 -4.14 18.23
C LYS A 446 -23.44 -2.75 18.63
N LYS A 447 -24.33 -2.01 19.29
CA LYS A 447 -24.07 -0.66 19.77
C LYS A 447 -23.22 -0.65 21.04
N TYR A 448 -23.44 -1.58 21.95
CA TYR A 448 -22.79 -1.68 23.25
C TYR A 448 -22.03 -3.02 23.37
N HIS A 449 -20.89 -3.01 24.06
CA HIS A 449 -20.07 -4.22 24.27
C HIS A 449 -20.61 -5.09 25.42
N GLY A 450 -21.32 -4.50 26.41
CA GLY A 450 -21.96 -5.24 27.50
C GLY A 450 -20.99 -5.86 28.51
N LEU A 451 -19.79 -5.25 28.68
CA LEU A 451 -18.76 -5.68 29.61
C LEU A 451 -18.57 -4.62 30.71
N ASP A 452 -18.10 -5.05 31.85
CA ASP A 452 -17.75 -4.19 32.97
C ASP A 452 -16.45 -3.44 32.73
N HIS A 453 -16.22 -2.37 33.49
CA HIS A 453 -15.01 -1.57 33.49
C HIS A 453 -14.27 -1.75 34.81
N SER A 454 -12.94 -1.59 34.75
CA SER A 454 -12.10 -1.59 35.93
C SER A 454 -12.47 -0.42 36.84
N GLU A 455 -12.49 -0.65 38.17
CA GLU A 455 -12.73 0.38 39.17
C GLU A 455 -11.71 1.51 39.13
N GLN A 456 -10.51 1.25 38.63
CA GLN A 456 -9.43 2.24 38.47
C GLN A 456 -9.81 3.39 37.52
N VAL A 457 -10.75 3.18 36.61
CA VAL A 457 -11.16 4.18 35.61
C VAL A 457 -12.13 5.22 36.21
N GLY A 458 -12.80 4.90 37.29
CA GLY A 458 -13.82 5.74 37.89
C GLY A 458 -14.99 6.00 36.96
N THR A 459 -15.37 7.26 36.77
CA THR A 459 -16.52 7.65 35.93
C THR A 459 -16.19 7.77 34.42
N ASN A 460 -14.90 7.79 34.09
CA ASN A 460 -14.48 7.96 32.67
C ASN A 460 -14.43 6.63 31.94
N THR A 461 -15.55 6.00 31.72
CA THR A 461 -15.66 4.67 31.09
C THR A 461 -15.58 4.70 29.57
N GLY A 462 -15.60 5.87 28.94
CA GLY A 462 -15.49 6.03 27.50
C GLY A 462 -16.41 7.08 26.90
N ASN A 463 -16.45 7.17 25.60
CA ASN A 463 -17.24 8.16 24.85
C ASN A 463 -18.05 7.49 23.73
N PHE A 464 -19.18 8.12 23.40
CA PHE A 464 -20.08 7.72 22.36
C PHE A 464 -20.48 8.94 21.53
N ASP A 465 -20.06 8.99 20.28
CA ASP A 465 -20.40 10.05 19.33
C ASP A 465 -21.13 9.46 18.12
N HIS A 466 -22.24 10.10 17.74
CA HIS A 466 -23.10 9.67 16.66
C HIS A 466 -23.43 10.83 15.73
N LYS A 467 -22.91 10.79 14.52
CA LYS A 467 -23.11 11.82 13.51
C LYS A 467 -23.80 11.28 12.28
N LYS A 468 -24.80 12.01 11.76
CA LYS A 468 -25.55 11.71 10.54
C LYS A 468 -25.47 12.91 9.62
N ASP A 469 -25.05 12.66 8.38
CA ASP A 469 -24.94 13.67 7.32
C ASP A 469 -25.78 13.22 6.12
N PHE A 470 -26.59 14.14 5.61
CA PHE A 470 -27.38 13.95 4.39
C PHE A 470 -27.07 15.05 3.41
N SER A 471 -26.88 14.71 2.13
CA SER A 471 -26.68 15.70 1.08
C SER A 471 -27.40 15.32 -0.21
N ILE A 472 -27.92 16.36 -0.88
CA ILE A 472 -28.48 16.26 -2.23
C ILE A 472 -27.73 17.26 -3.08
N ARG A 473 -27.25 16.82 -4.24
CA ARG A 473 -26.53 17.66 -5.18
C ARG A 473 -27.05 17.42 -6.58
N SER A 474 -27.35 18.52 -7.29
CA SER A 474 -27.69 18.52 -8.71
C SER A 474 -27.21 19.82 -9.34
N GLY A 475 -27.27 19.93 -10.64
CA GLY A 475 -26.93 21.13 -11.38
C GLY A 475 -27.70 21.21 -12.68
N ILE A 476 -27.77 22.40 -13.24
CA ILE A 476 -28.40 22.63 -14.55
C ILE A 476 -27.31 23.15 -15.49
N SER A 477 -27.12 22.49 -16.63
CA SER A 477 -26.22 22.94 -17.68
C SER A 477 -26.98 23.92 -18.58
N LEU A 478 -26.68 25.23 -18.45
CA LEU A 478 -27.13 26.26 -19.36
C LEU A 478 -26.31 26.13 -20.65
N SER A 479 -26.99 26.14 -21.82
CA SER A 479 -26.30 26.05 -23.12
C SER A 479 -25.31 27.22 -23.29
N ARG A 480 -24.14 26.92 -23.84
CA ARG A 480 -23.05 27.90 -24.13
C ARG A 480 -23.33 28.89 -25.23
N SER A 481 -24.56 29.17 -25.56
CA SER A 481 -24.94 30.14 -26.61
C SER A 481 -25.49 31.44 -26.05
N ILE A 482 -24.80 32.01 -25.09
CA ILE A 482 -24.87 33.43 -24.75
C ILE A 482 -23.43 33.88 -24.61
N SER A 483 -22.83 34.28 -25.72
CA SER A 483 -21.66 35.14 -25.82
C SER A 483 -22.10 36.45 -26.43
#